data_efef4eedd796ae6af86ef932e9403e76
#
_entry.id   efef4eedd796ae6af86ef932e9403e76
#
_cell.length_a   1.000
_cell.length_b   1.000
_cell.length_c   1.000
_cell.angle_alpha   90.00
_cell.angle_beta   90.00
_cell.angle_gamma   90.00
#
_symmetry.space_group_name_H-M   'P 1'
#
loop_
_entity.id
_entity.type
_entity.pdbx_description
1 polymer ?
#
loop_
_entity_poly.entity_id
_entity_poly.type
_entity_poly.pdbx_seq_one_letter_code
_entity_poly.pdbx_strand_id
1 'polypeptide(L)'
;MATDHIRYDVLARDALRGVLRRVLTDAAEHGLPGEHHFFITFLSTADGVKLSPRLLAQYPEEMTIILQHQFWDLVVTEDRFEVGLSFGGIPERLVVPFAAIKSFLDPSVQFGLQFEPSEAAAEAPTAKLPAVPAPSALPVAAPEPAAESKDEPAKTGEGAEVVRLDRFRKK
;
A
#
# COMPACT_ATOMS: atom_id res chain seq x y z
N MET A 1 -34.89 -15.89 3.60
CA MET A 1 -33.50 -15.58 3.21
C MET A 1 -33.44 -15.68 1.70
N ALA A 2 -33.14 -14.60 1.04
CA ALA A 2 -32.97 -14.63 -0.42
C ALA A 2 -31.66 -15.34 -0.76
N THR A 3 -31.72 -16.38 -1.57
CA THR A 3 -30.52 -17.09 -2.05
C THR A 3 -30.05 -16.40 -3.31
N ASP A 4 -28.79 -16.01 -3.31
CA ASP A 4 -28.16 -15.40 -4.49
C ASP A 4 -27.85 -16.48 -5.54
N HIS A 5 -28.74 -16.62 -6.52
CA HIS A 5 -28.58 -17.55 -7.64
C HIS A 5 -27.63 -17.02 -8.73
N ILE A 6 -27.32 -15.75 -8.72
CA ILE A 6 -26.43 -15.11 -9.72
C ILE A 6 -24.97 -15.18 -9.28
N ARG A 7 -24.75 -15.31 -7.96
CA ARG A 7 -23.41 -15.32 -7.36
C ARG A 7 -22.61 -14.06 -7.68
N TYR A 8 -23.19 -12.93 -7.34
CA TYR A 8 -22.55 -11.62 -7.53
C TYR A 8 -21.17 -11.51 -6.88
N ASP A 9 -20.94 -12.19 -5.78
CA ASP A 9 -19.65 -12.29 -5.11
C ASP A 9 -18.55 -12.86 -6.01
N VAL A 10 -18.87 -13.92 -6.77
CA VAL A 10 -17.95 -14.54 -7.73
C VAL A 10 -17.70 -13.62 -8.91
N LEU A 11 -18.77 -13.06 -9.48
CA LEU A 11 -18.66 -12.15 -10.63
C LEU A 11 -17.84 -10.89 -10.29
N ALA A 12 -18.09 -10.30 -9.13
CA ALA A 12 -17.33 -9.15 -8.67
C ALA A 12 -15.83 -9.49 -8.47
N ARG A 13 -15.54 -10.65 -7.91
CA ARG A 13 -14.19 -11.13 -7.70
C ARG A 13 -13.44 -11.36 -9.02
N ASP A 14 -14.12 -11.96 -10.00
CA ASP A 14 -13.54 -12.16 -11.32
C ASP A 14 -13.31 -10.84 -12.06
N ALA A 15 -14.21 -9.88 -11.91
CA ALA A 15 -14.02 -8.54 -12.45
C ALA A 15 -12.81 -7.84 -11.83
N LEU A 16 -12.62 -7.95 -10.51
CA LEU A 16 -11.46 -7.40 -9.81
C LEU A 16 -10.14 -8.08 -10.22
N ARG A 17 -10.15 -9.38 -10.48
CA ARG A 17 -8.99 -10.08 -11.07
C ARG A 17 -8.68 -9.57 -12.47
N GLY A 18 -9.69 -9.21 -13.25
CA GLY A 18 -9.53 -8.56 -14.54
C GLY A 18 -8.83 -7.20 -14.43
N VAL A 19 -9.15 -6.41 -13.42
CA VAL A 19 -8.44 -5.15 -13.12
C VAL A 19 -6.96 -5.43 -12.83
N LEU A 20 -6.68 -6.38 -11.96
CA LEU A 20 -5.31 -6.76 -11.60
C LEU A 20 -4.52 -7.24 -12.82
N ARG A 21 -5.12 -8.08 -13.65
CA ARG A 21 -4.52 -8.52 -14.91
C ARG A 21 -4.14 -7.34 -15.80
N ARG A 22 -5.05 -6.38 -15.97
CA ARG A 22 -4.80 -5.19 -16.78
C ARG A 22 -3.64 -4.35 -16.24
N VAL A 23 -3.64 -4.10 -14.95
CA VAL A 23 -2.58 -3.32 -14.27
C VAL A 23 -1.22 -4.01 -14.43
N LEU A 24 -1.14 -5.33 -14.26
CA LEU A 24 0.11 -6.07 -14.44
C LEU A 24 0.54 -6.14 -15.90
N THR A 25 -0.39 -6.20 -16.85
CA THR A 25 -0.07 -6.13 -18.28
C THR A 25 0.55 -4.80 -18.64
N ASP A 26 -0.05 -3.70 -18.18
CA ASP A 26 0.50 -2.38 -18.40
C ASP A 26 1.89 -2.22 -17.75
N ALA A 27 2.09 -2.79 -16.56
CA ALA A 27 3.39 -2.81 -15.89
C ALA A 27 4.44 -3.66 -16.63
N ALA A 28 4.02 -4.75 -17.28
CA ALA A 28 4.91 -5.58 -18.09
C ALA A 28 5.38 -4.87 -19.38
N GLU A 29 4.52 -4.08 -19.99
CA GLU A 29 4.79 -3.38 -21.24
C GLU A 29 5.55 -2.05 -21.03
N HIS A 30 5.20 -1.30 -20.01
CA HIS A 30 5.67 0.07 -19.80
C HIS A 30 6.48 0.26 -18.51
N GLY A 31 6.55 -0.75 -17.66
CA GLY A 31 7.07 -0.63 -16.30
C GLY A 31 6.07 0.06 -15.36
N LEU A 32 6.48 0.21 -14.10
CA LEU A 32 5.68 0.93 -13.11
C LEU A 32 5.94 2.43 -13.22
N PRO A 33 4.89 3.24 -13.40
CA PRO A 33 5.06 4.69 -13.51
C PRO A 33 5.34 5.32 -12.15
N GLY A 34 6.26 6.27 -12.11
CA GLY A 34 6.55 7.08 -10.92
C GLY A 34 6.94 6.25 -9.70
N GLU A 35 6.30 6.52 -8.57
CA GLU A 35 6.56 5.86 -7.28
C GLU A 35 5.64 4.67 -7.01
N HIS A 36 4.93 4.18 -8.02
CA HIS A 36 4.05 3.03 -7.86
C HIS A 36 4.84 1.78 -7.47
N HIS A 37 4.29 1.02 -6.56
CA HIS A 37 4.80 -0.27 -6.14
C HIS A 37 3.66 -1.17 -5.69
N PHE A 38 3.72 -2.43 -6.12
CA PHE A 38 2.66 -3.38 -5.88
C PHE A 38 3.05 -4.40 -4.84
N PHE A 39 2.23 -4.54 -3.83
CA PHE A 39 2.28 -5.64 -2.87
C PHE A 39 1.25 -6.67 -3.31
N ILE A 40 1.69 -7.86 -3.63
CA ILE A 40 0.81 -8.96 -4.05
C ILE A 40 0.99 -10.11 -3.08
N THR A 41 -0.07 -10.43 -2.35
CA THR A 41 -0.11 -11.56 -1.43
C THR A 41 -0.88 -12.70 -2.07
N PHE A 42 -0.32 -13.89 -2.04
CA PHE A 42 -0.92 -15.08 -2.64
C PHE A 42 -0.62 -16.33 -1.81
N LEU A 43 -1.45 -17.36 -1.99
CA LEU A 43 -1.25 -18.65 -1.34
C LEU A 43 -0.09 -19.41 -2.01
N SER A 44 0.92 -19.75 -1.25
CA SER A 44 2.13 -20.46 -1.74
C SER A 44 1.85 -21.86 -2.24
N THR A 45 0.83 -22.51 -1.67
CA THR A 45 0.46 -23.91 -1.95
C THR A 45 -0.73 -24.05 -2.88
N ALA A 46 -1.26 -22.93 -3.44
CA ALA A 46 -2.38 -22.98 -4.38
C ALA A 46 -2.00 -23.68 -5.68
N ASP A 47 -2.99 -24.31 -6.30
CA ASP A 47 -2.80 -24.96 -7.59
C ASP A 47 -2.27 -23.99 -8.64
N GLY A 48 -1.20 -24.41 -9.35
CA GLY A 48 -0.58 -23.61 -10.39
C GLY A 48 0.48 -22.63 -9.92
N VAL A 49 0.63 -22.42 -8.61
CA VAL A 49 1.74 -21.64 -8.06
C VAL A 49 3.05 -22.43 -8.22
N LYS A 50 4.07 -21.77 -8.75
CA LYS A 50 5.41 -22.33 -8.84
C LYS A 50 6.39 -21.43 -8.11
N LEU A 51 6.95 -21.97 -7.04
CA LEU A 51 8.00 -21.38 -6.23
C LEU A 51 9.18 -22.32 -6.16
N SER A 52 10.37 -21.80 -5.89
CA SER A 52 11.50 -22.66 -5.56
C SER A 52 11.27 -23.37 -4.23
N PRO A 53 11.85 -24.57 -4.01
CA PRO A 53 11.72 -25.27 -2.72
C PRO A 53 12.18 -24.42 -1.53
N ARG A 54 13.14 -23.54 -1.76
CA ARG A 54 13.63 -22.60 -0.74
C ARG A 54 12.56 -21.58 -0.34
N LEU A 55 11.90 -20.96 -1.30
CA LEU A 55 10.83 -20.01 -1.03
C LEU A 55 9.63 -20.68 -0.40
N LEU A 56 9.27 -21.86 -0.87
CA LEU A 56 8.17 -22.64 -0.29
C LEU A 56 8.43 -23.07 1.15
N ALA A 57 9.67 -23.40 1.49
CA ALA A 57 10.07 -23.70 2.87
C ALA A 57 10.05 -22.47 3.77
N GLN A 58 10.36 -21.29 3.21
CA GLN A 58 10.36 -20.04 3.95
C GLN A 58 8.95 -19.45 4.11
N TYR A 59 8.09 -19.67 3.12
CA TYR A 59 6.71 -19.15 3.06
C TYR A 59 5.73 -20.29 2.76
N PRO A 60 5.46 -21.18 3.73
CA PRO A 60 4.69 -22.41 3.47
C PRO A 60 3.19 -22.17 3.26
N GLU A 61 2.64 -21.09 3.72
CA GLU A 61 1.20 -20.79 3.65
C GLU A 61 0.90 -19.71 2.60
N GLU A 62 1.48 -18.56 2.78
CA GLU A 62 1.28 -17.41 1.89
C GLU A 62 2.58 -16.63 1.73
N MET A 63 2.67 -15.93 0.63
CA MET A 63 3.82 -15.12 0.31
C MET A 63 3.37 -13.77 -0.21
N THR A 64 4.05 -12.70 0.23
CA THR A 64 3.89 -11.35 -0.31
C THR A 64 5.11 -10.98 -1.12
N ILE A 65 4.89 -10.57 -2.35
CA ILE A 65 5.93 -10.04 -3.23
C ILE A 65 5.72 -8.55 -3.45
N ILE A 66 6.83 -7.86 -3.72
CA ILE A 66 6.83 -6.43 -4.02
C ILE A 66 7.37 -6.23 -5.43
N LEU A 67 6.56 -5.65 -6.29
CA LEU A 67 6.98 -5.22 -7.63
C LEU A 67 7.22 -3.72 -7.59
N GLN A 68 8.48 -3.30 -7.82
CA GLN A 68 8.86 -1.90 -7.89
C GLN A 68 9.88 -1.67 -9.00
N HIS A 69 11.15 -1.58 -8.68
CA HIS A 69 12.22 -1.35 -9.65
C HIS A 69 13.04 -2.60 -9.98
N GLN A 70 12.99 -3.59 -9.11
CA GLN A 70 13.84 -4.79 -9.19
C GLN A 70 13.02 -6.04 -9.53
N PHE A 71 12.35 -6.01 -10.65
CA PHE A 71 11.72 -7.19 -11.22
C PHE A 71 12.07 -7.28 -12.71
N TRP A 72 12.02 -8.48 -13.26
CA TRP A 72 12.27 -8.74 -14.66
C TRP A 72 11.38 -9.84 -15.18
N ASP A 73 11.29 -9.93 -16.51
CA ASP A 73 10.52 -10.96 -17.22
C ASP A 73 9.08 -11.10 -16.70
N LEU A 74 8.42 -9.96 -16.44
CA LEU A 74 7.00 -9.97 -16.09
C LEU A 74 6.18 -10.35 -17.33
N VAL A 75 5.61 -11.52 -17.30
CA VAL A 75 4.72 -12.06 -18.33
C VAL A 75 3.33 -12.25 -17.75
N VAL A 76 2.33 -11.70 -18.39
CA VAL A 76 0.94 -11.78 -17.95
C VAL A 76 0.13 -12.56 -18.97
N THR A 77 -0.56 -13.58 -18.52
CA THR A 77 -1.52 -14.36 -19.30
C THR A 77 -2.93 -14.16 -18.78
N GLU A 78 -3.90 -14.84 -19.33
CA GLU A 78 -5.30 -14.76 -18.86
C GLU A 78 -5.47 -15.27 -17.44
N ASP A 79 -4.74 -16.32 -17.07
CA ASP A 79 -4.94 -17.05 -15.81
C ASP A 79 -3.88 -16.77 -14.76
N ARG A 80 -2.69 -16.33 -15.17
CA ARG A 80 -1.53 -16.19 -14.28
C ARG A 80 -0.58 -15.11 -14.74
N PHE A 81 0.33 -14.74 -13.86
CA PHE A 81 1.51 -13.97 -14.21
C PHE A 81 2.78 -14.70 -13.78
N GLU A 82 3.86 -14.40 -14.47
CA GLU A 82 5.21 -14.88 -14.16
C GLU A 82 6.11 -13.67 -13.95
N VAL A 83 7.00 -13.74 -12.99
CA VAL A 83 7.93 -12.64 -12.69
C VAL A 83 9.23 -13.16 -12.11
N GLY A 84 10.33 -12.52 -12.46
CA GLY A 84 11.63 -12.71 -11.83
C GLY A 84 11.82 -11.66 -10.74
N LEU A 85 12.21 -12.12 -9.56
CA LEU A 85 12.51 -11.27 -8.40
C LEU A 85 13.77 -11.76 -7.69
N SER A 86 14.44 -10.86 -6.98
CA SER A 86 15.59 -11.23 -6.16
C SER A 86 15.21 -11.32 -4.69
N PHE A 87 15.49 -12.46 -4.09
CA PHE A 87 15.28 -12.70 -2.67
C PHE A 87 16.62 -12.95 -1.96
N GLY A 88 17.05 -11.94 -1.22
CA GLY A 88 18.36 -12.02 -0.54
C GLY A 88 19.55 -12.14 -1.51
N GLY A 89 19.46 -11.49 -2.68
CA GLY A 89 20.48 -11.55 -3.72
C GLY A 89 20.41 -12.77 -4.64
N ILE A 90 19.43 -13.67 -4.43
CA ILE A 90 19.23 -14.85 -5.27
C ILE A 90 18.06 -14.58 -6.23
N PRO A 91 18.29 -14.69 -7.55
CA PRO A 91 17.24 -14.53 -8.53
C PRO A 91 16.29 -15.74 -8.50
N GLU A 92 15.01 -15.48 -8.40
CA GLU A 92 13.95 -16.48 -8.35
C GLU A 92 12.88 -16.15 -9.38
N ARG A 93 12.35 -17.16 -10.05
CA ARG A 93 11.21 -17.02 -10.94
C ARG A 93 9.97 -17.58 -10.29
N LEU A 94 8.93 -16.77 -10.25
CA LEU A 94 7.64 -17.12 -9.67
C LEU A 94 6.58 -17.23 -10.77
N VAL A 95 5.69 -18.18 -10.59
CA VAL A 95 4.46 -18.30 -11.40
C VAL A 95 3.29 -18.27 -10.43
N VAL A 96 2.41 -17.30 -10.63
CA VAL A 96 1.29 -17.06 -9.71
C VAL A 96 -0.01 -16.95 -10.50
N PRO A 97 -0.93 -17.91 -10.36
CA PRO A 97 -2.28 -17.79 -10.89
C PRO A 97 -3.05 -16.66 -10.20
N PHE A 98 -3.87 -15.94 -10.95
CA PHE A 98 -4.73 -14.90 -10.36
C PHE A 98 -5.70 -15.46 -9.32
N ALA A 99 -6.10 -16.72 -9.46
CA ALA A 99 -6.95 -17.40 -8.48
C ALA A 99 -6.27 -17.60 -7.11
N ALA A 100 -4.95 -17.65 -7.07
CA ALA A 100 -4.16 -17.82 -5.84
C ALA A 100 -3.97 -16.50 -5.06
N ILE A 101 -4.24 -15.36 -5.68
CA ILE A 101 -4.03 -14.04 -5.09
C ILE A 101 -5.08 -13.77 -4.03
N LYS A 102 -4.62 -13.41 -2.83
CA LYS A 102 -5.44 -13.01 -1.68
C LYS A 102 -5.66 -11.51 -1.64
N SER A 103 -4.61 -10.75 -1.88
CA SER A 103 -4.68 -9.29 -1.85
C SER A 103 -3.68 -8.65 -2.81
N PHE A 104 -4.05 -7.48 -3.26
CA PHE A 104 -3.23 -6.58 -4.04
C PHE A 104 -3.30 -5.19 -3.42
N LEU A 105 -2.17 -4.55 -3.23
CA LEU A 105 -2.09 -3.24 -2.62
C LEU A 105 -1.08 -2.37 -3.35
N ASP A 106 -1.45 -1.15 -3.65
CA ASP A 106 -0.56 -0.07 -4.09
C ASP A 106 -0.59 1.08 -3.06
N PRO A 107 0.37 1.12 -2.14
CA PRO A 107 0.38 2.14 -1.09
C PRO A 107 0.64 3.56 -1.61
N SER A 108 1.24 3.71 -2.79
CA SER A 108 1.55 5.02 -3.37
C SER A 108 0.29 5.86 -3.62
N VAL A 109 -0.81 5.20 -3.95
CA VAL A 109 -2.12 5.80 -4.21
C VAL A 109 -3.20 5.31 -3.24
N GLN A 110 -2.81 4.58 -2.19
CA GLN A 110 -3.72 3.99 -1.20
C GLN A 110 -4.82 3.12 -1.83
N PHE A 111 -4.47 2.40 -2.88
CA PHE A 111 -5.37 1.49 -3.56
C PHE A 111 -5.15 0.05 -3.10
N GLY A 112 -6.23 -0.69 -2.86
CA GLY A 112 -6.13 -2.08 -2.45
C GLY A 112 -7.33 -2.91 -2.88
N LEU A 113 -7.07 -4.18 -3.20
CA LEU A 113 -8.07 -5.19 -3.52
C LEU A 113 -7.85 -6.42 -2.63
N GLN A 114 -8.92 -7.00 -2.15
CA GLN A 114 -8.91 -8.26 -1.41
C GLN A 114 -9.76 -9.29 -2.13
N PHE A 115 -9.26 -10.52 -2.20
CA PHE A 115 -9.88 -11.62 -2.93
C PHE A 115 -10.23 -12.81 -2.03
N GLU A 116 -10.10 -12.68 -0.73
CA GLU A 116 -10.48 -13.76 0.18
C GLU A 116 -11.96 -14.13 0.02
N PRO A 117 -12.30 -15.42 0.01
CA PRO A 117 -13.69 -15.81 0.12
C PRO A 117 -14.21 -15.31 1.47
N SER A 118 -15.17 -14.39 1.41
CA SER A 118 -15.88 -14.00 2.62
C SER A 118 -16.69 -15.21 3.10
N GLU A 119 -16.15 -15.98 4.02
CA GLU A 119 -16.90 -16.95 4.81
C GLU A 119 -17.72 -16.26 5.92
N ALA A 120 -17.88 -14.98 5.85
CA ALA A 120 -18.81 -14.25 6.69
C ALA A 120 -19.25 -13.01 5.93
N ALA A 121 -20.43 -13.09 5.36
CA ALA A 121 -21.25 -11.91 5.19
C ALA A 121 -21.69 -11.44 6.59
N ALA A 122 -20.77 -10.93 7.37
CA ALA A 122 -21.04 -10.20 8.61
C ALA A 122 -19.75 -9.48 9.03
N GLU A 123 -19.77 -8.21 8.76
CA GLU A 123 -18.82 -7.15 9.11
C GLU A 123 -18.06 -6.62 7.90
N ALA A 124 -18.77 -5.74 7.17
CA ALA A 124 -18.09 -4.66 6.50
C ALA A 124 -17.17 -3.99 7.53
N PRO A 125 -15.89 -3.80 7.28
CA PRO A 125 -15.15 -2.82 8.04
C PRO A 125 -15.78 -1.48 7.69
N THR A 126 -16.71 -1.03 8.50
CA THR A 126 -17.00 0.39 8.58
C THR A 126 -15.66 1.03 8.86
N ALA A 127 -15.13 1.72 7.86
CA ALA A 127 -14.07 2.66 8.08
C ALA A 127 -14.53 3.54 9.25
N LYS A 128 -14.01 3.27 10.42
CA LYS A 128 -14.03 4.23 11.52
C LYS A 128 -13.18 5.39 11.04
N LEU A 129 -13.83 6.32 10.38
CA LEU A 129 -13.36 7.69 10.36
C LEU A 129 -13.10 8.07 11.83
N PRO A 130 -11.93 8.55 12.18
CA PRO A 130 -11.74 9.13 13.49
C PRO A 130 -12.76 10.24 13.61
N ALA A 131 -13.70 10.07 14.52
CA ALA A 131 -14.63 11.10 14.88
C ALA A 131 -13.81 12.28 15.38
N VAL A 132 -13.81 13.35 14.60
CA VAL A 132 -13.38 14.66 15.06
C VAL A 132 -14.31 15.02 16.21
N PRO A 133 -13.83 15.26 17.43
CA PRO A 133 -14.68 15.74 18.49
C PRO A 133 -15.18 17.11 18.08
N ALA A 134 -16.48 17.23 17.93
CA ALA A 134 -17.14 18.52 17.77
C ALA A 134 -16.79 19.42 18.96
N PRO A 135 -16.48 20.70 18.73
CA PRO A 135 -16.25 21.63 19.83
C PRO A 135 -17.56 21.83 20.59
N SER A 136 -17.60 21.35 21.82
CA SER A 136 -18.67 21.66 22.75
C SER A 136 -18.63 23.14 23.08
N ALA A 137 -19.77 23.77 22.94
CA ALA A 137 -19.99 25.19 23.12
C ALA A 137 -19.54 25.70 24.48
N LEU A 138 -18.91 26.86 24.45
CA LEU A 138 -18.57 27.70 25.57
C LEU A 138 -19.81 28.26 26.26
N PRO A 139 -19.78 28.51 27.55
CA PRO A 139 -20.51 29.65 28.12
C PRO A 139 -19.59 30.84 28.31
N VAL A 140 -20.09 31.94 27.80
CA VAL A 140 -19.59 33.30 27.94
C VAL A 140 -19.59 33.77 29.39
N ALA A 141 -18.50 34.36 29.84
CA ALA A 141 -18.50 35.46 30.78
C ALA A 141 -17.16 36.20 30.73
N ALA A 142 -17.21 37.40 30.20
CA ALA A 142 -16.25 38.47 30.47
C ALA A 142 -16.70 39.19 31.75
N PRO A 143 -15.92 40.07 32.43
CA PRO A 143 -15.09 41.12 31.85
C PRO A 143 -13.73 41.38 32.52
N GLU A 144 -12.91 42.13 31.76
CA GLU A 144 -11.76 42.96 32.17
C GLU A 144 -11.93 43.82 33.44
N PRO A 145 -10.93 44.55 34.01
CA PRO A 145 -9.72 45.07 33.36
C PRO A 145 -8.43 45.21 34.22
N ALA A 146 -7.37 45.56 33.47
CA ALA A 146 -6.31 46.52 33.87
C ALA A 146 -5.14 46.10 34.77
N ALA A 147 -3.97 46.25 34.31
CA ALA A 147 -2.92 47.24 34.52
C ALA A 147 -1.52 46.67 34.46
N GLU A 148 -0.78 47.22 33.53
CA GLU A 148 0.55 47.83 33.58
C GLU A 148 1.63 47.15 34.46
N SER A 149 2.75 46.81 33.86
CA SER A 149 3.91 47.62 33.60
C SER A 149 5.15 46.77 33.42
N LYS A 150 5.92 47.15 32.36
CA LYS A 150 7.36 47.34 32.31
C LYS A 150 8.28 46.33 33.02
N ASP A 151 9.13 45.66 32.28
CA ASP A 151 10.51 46.10 32.04
C ASP A 151 11.28 45.02 31.25
N GLU A 152 11.95 45.48 30.20
CA GLU A 152 13.13 44.87 29.62
C GLU A 152 14.34 45.16 30.54
N PRO A 153 15.55 44.62 30.36
CA PRO A 153 16.13 43.84 29.24
C PRO A 153 17.14 42.77 29.66
N ALA A 154 17.65 42.15 28.63
CA ALA A 154 19.05 41.76 28.46
C ALA A 154 19.44 40.29 28.52
N LYS A 155 19.89 39.91 27.35
CA LYS A 155 21.17 39.30 26.99
C LYS A 155 21.40 37.81 27.20
N THR A 156 21.76 37.30 26.08
CA THR A 156 22.90 36.46 25.60
C THR A 156 22.61 34.99 25.64
N GLY A 157 22.84 34.34 24.59
CA GLY A 157 23.85 34.11 23.68
C GLY A 157 23.54 32.94 22.77
N GLU A 158 24.07 33.06 21.61
CA GLU A 158 24.77 32.11 20.77
C GLU A 158 24.11 30.75 20.57
N GLY A 159 23.84 30.37 19.38
CA GLY A 159 24.44 30.38 18.12
C GLY A 159 23.66 29.43 17.21
N ALA A 160 23.02 29.94 16.23
CA ALA A 160 22.70 29.17 15.05
C ALA A 160 23.35 29.88 13.87
N GLU A 161 24.50 29.35 13.49
CA GLU A 161 25.25 29.80 12.33
C GLU A 161 24.54 29.37 11.06
N VAL A 162 23.96 30.33 10.38
CA VAL A 162 23.38 30.17 9.04
C VAL A 162 24.56 30.11 8.08
N VAL A 163 24.85 28.91 7.61
CA VAL A 163 25.87 28.68 6.57
C VAL A 163 25.32 29.21 5.25
N ARG A 164 25.86 30.33 4.80
CA ARG A 164 25.61 30.86 3.46
C ARG A 164 26.27 29.99 2.41
N LEU A 165 25.48 29.40 1.53
CA LEU A 165 25.89 28.53 0.41
C LEU A 165 26.48 29.29 -0.82
N ASP A 166 27.03 30.50 -0.63
CA ASP A 166 27.52 31.32 -1.75
C ASP A 166 29.05 31.16 -2.05
N ARG A 167 29.67 30.12 -1.55
CA ARG A 167 31.14 29.97 -1.71
C ARG A 167 31.63 28.95 -2.73
N PHE A 168 30.73 28.34 -3.50
CA PHE A 168 31.17 27.36 -4.52
C PHE A 168 30.81 27.74 -5.95
N ARG A 169 30.95 29.04 -6.28
CA ARG A 169 30.94 29.45 -7.67
C ARG A 169 32.23 30.15 -8.02
N LYS A 170 33.25 29.38 -8.36
CA LYS A 170 34.39 29.95 -9.08
C LYS A 170 35.06 28.93 -10.00
N LYS A 171 34.98 29.22 -11.28
CA LYS A 171 35.75 28.87 -12.47
C LYS A 171 35.62 27.47 -12.99
#